data_39ff2b5e0f26614eefadc511710d5632
#
_entry.id   39ff2b5e0f26614eefadc511710d5632
#
_cell.length_a   1.000
_cell.length_b   1.000
_cell.length_c   1.000
_cell.angle_alpha   90.00
_cell.angle_beta   90.00
_cell.angle_gamma   90.00
#
_symmetry.space_group_name_H-M   'P 1'
#
loop_
_entity.id
_entity.type
_entity.pdbx_description
1 polymer ?
#
loop_
_entity_poly.entity_id
_entity_poly.type
_entity_poly.pdbx_seq_one_letter_code
_entity_poly.pdbx_strand_id
1 'polypeptide(L)'
;MRIAVVVNPDAGLGGRLGFKGSDGRAAEARAAGAEDRAGPRMKLCLEHLVKISQTPIELLAWDGRMGGDWIPSSYTSTGNTPEITSAEVTAEFVKSHEPDLFLYAGGDGTTRDIVEALGDRDTPLVGVPGGVKMHSGCFATTPKAAAEVVWSFVTGDLMVARTEVMDLDEEVYLKGEWKVRMYGEAFTPASPRWMQGAKEQVQRESEEETLEAMSSHVGNLVEENPELMIIWGSGGTLRQMCKLLGYESTLLGIYIQHNGVMHKDLNEQGLLEIISQHQGRKLLLLSPMGGQGFLIGRGNLQLSPSVLREIGIENILGIATPAKLLGLSEVRIDTGEEELDLEIRDRKYLKLLQGYRTTRVIRVATD
;
A
#
# COMPACT_ATOMS: atom_id res chain seq x y z
N MET A 1 14.97 -9.58 -27.22
CA MET A 1 15.02 -8.94 -25.88
C MET A 1 15.31 -10.00 -24.85
N ARG A 2 16.24 -9.73 -23.93
CA ARG A 2 16.67 -10.64 -22.86
C ARG A 2 16.01 -10.22 -21.55
N ILE A 3 15.28 -11.13 -20.91
CA ILE A 3 14.59 -10.91 -19.65
C ILE A 3 15.19 -11.83 -18.60
N ALA A 4 15.79 -11.28 -17.57
CA ALA A 4 16.30 -12.06 -16.46
C ALA A 4 15.17 -12.33 -15.45
N VAL A 5 14.99 -13.59 -15.10
CA VAL A 5 13.93 -14.07 -14.20
C VAL A 5 14.56 -14.51 -12.87
N VAL A 6 14.16 -13.87 -11.79
CA VAL A 6 14.59 -14.25 -10.43
C VAL A 6 13.40 -14.37 -9.49
N VAL A 7 13.37 -15.44 -8.72
CA VAL A 7 12.32 -15.74 -7.76
C VAL A 7 12.92 -15.86 -6.37
N ASN A 8 12.41 -15.12 -5.43
CA ASN A 8 12.70 -15.39 -4.02
C ASN A 8 11.74 -16.49 -3.50
N PRO A 9 12.23 -17.74 -3.32
CA PRO A 9 11.37 -18.86 -2.96
C PRO A 9 10.77 -18.75 -1.56
N ASP A 10 11.32 -17.88 -0.73
CA ASP A 10 10.86 -17.67 0.64
C ASP A 10 9.87 -16.51 0.77
N ALA A 11 9.71 -15.72 -0.29
CA ALA A 11 8.77 -14.60 -0.27
C ALA A 11 7.31 -15.07 -0.16
N GLY A 12 6.61 -14.52 0.84
CA GLY A 12 5.21 -14.82 1.10
C GLY A 12 4.95 -16.16 1.78
N LEU A 13 6.01 -16.92 2.15
CA LEU A 13 5.89 -18.12 2.95
C LEU A 13 5.25 -17.81 4.32
N GLY A 14 4.29 -18.62 4.71
CA GLY A 14 3.67 -18.49 6.03
C GLY A 14 2.60 -17.39 6.13
N GLY A 15 2.32 -16.62 5.07
CA GLY A 15 1.25 -15.61 5.10
C GLY A 15 -0.11 -16.21 5.50
N ARG A 16 -0.45 -17.41 4.99
CA ARG A 16 -1.64 -18.17 5.39
C ARG A 16 -1.59 -18.70 6.82
N LEU A 17 -0.39 -18.84 7.39
CA LEU A 17 -0.15 -19.32 8.75
C LEU A 17 -0.02 -18.17 9.77
N GLY A 18 -0.28 -16.92 9.32
CA GLY A 18 -0.21 -15.73 10.17
C GLY A 18 1.21 -15.22 10.46
N PHE A 19 2.21 -15.70 9.73
CA PHE A 19 3.57 -15.16 9.85
C PHE A 19 3.62 -13.75 9.22
N LYS A 20 4.14 -12.78 9.97
CA LYS A 20 4.25 -11.37 9.53
C LYS A 20 5.42 -11.08 8.58
N GLY A 21 6.10 -12.13 8.09
CA GLY A 21 7.26 -12.13 7.20
C GLY A 21 7.91 -13.49 7.21
N SER A 22 8.71 -13.81 6.19
CA SER A 22 9.44 -15.07 6.05
C SER A 22 10.93 -14.94 6.36
N ASP A 23 11.41 -13.71 6.58
CA ASP A 23 12.83 -13.42 6.80
C ASP A 23 13.35 -14.14 8.06
N GLY A 24 14.37 -14.99 7.88
CA GLY A 24 14.93 -15.83 8.93
C GLY A 24 14.03 -16.97 9.46
N ARG A 25 12.77 -17.06 8.99
CA ARG A 25 11.78 -18.05 9.49
C ARG A 25 11.24 -18.98 8.39
N ALA A 26 11.87 -19.00 7.22
CA ALA A 26 11.41 -19.81 6.09
C ALA A 26 11.38 -21.30 6.41
N ALA A 27 12.38 -21.83 7.12
CA ALA A 27 12.43 -23.22 7.55
C ALA A 27 11.29 -23.58 8.52
N GLU A 28 10.99 -22.70 9.47
CA GLU A 28 9.88 -22.87 10.41
C GLU A 28 8.53 -22.86 9.68
N ALA A 29 8.33 -21.90 8.75
CA ALA A 29 7.12 -21.83 7.95
C ALA A 29 6.91 -23.09 7.11
N ARG A 30 7.98 -23.62 6.47
CA ARG A 30 7.93 -24.89 5.72
C ARG A 30 7.62 -26.09 6.60
N ALA A 31 8.21 -26.17 7.77
CA ALA A 31 7.93 -27.23 8.76
C ALA A 31 6.46 -27.18 9.23
N ALA A 32 5.85 -25.99 9.25
CA ALA A 32 4.44 -25.78 9.56
C ALA A 32 3.51 -25.99 8.35
N GLY A 33 4.04 -26.44 7.19
CA GLY A 33 3.24 -26.75 6.01
C GLY A 33 3.00 -25.54 5.08
N ALA A 34 3.81 -24.49 5.16
CA ALA A 34 3.70 -23.38 4.21
C ALA A 34 4.07 -23.81 2.79
N GLU A 35 3.26 -23.43 1.84
CA GLU A 35 3.47 -23.66 0.41
C GLU A 35 4.20 -22.46 -0.24
N ASP A 36 4.94 -22.75 -1.33
CA ASP A 36 5.55 -21.72 -2.15
C ASP A 36 4.50 -20.79 -2.73
N ARG A 37 4.77 -19.49 -2.68
CA ARG A 37 3.88 -18.46 -3.22
C ARG A 37 4.50 -17.72 -4.42
N ALA A 38 5.71 -17.25 -4.29
CA ALA A 38 6.38 -16.45 -5.32
C ALA A 38 6.59 -17.22 -6.63
N GLY A 39 7.08 -18.46 -6.54
CA GLY A 39 7.32 -19.30 -7.69
C GLY A 39 6.08 -19.60 -8.54
N PRO A 40 5.00 -20.15 -7.99
CA PRO A 40 3.76 -20.37 -8.73
C PRO A 40 3.20 -19.08 -9.37
N ARG A 41 3.37 -17.93 -8.74
CA ARG A 41 2.95 -16.64 -9.32
C ARG A 41 3.84 -16.21 -10.48
N MET A 42 5.15 -16.43 -10.40
CA MET A 42 6.05 -16.24 -11.54
C MET A 42 5.67 -17.14 -12.71
N LYS A 43 5.39 -18.42 -12.45
CA LYS A 43 4.93 -19.37 -13.47
C LYS A 43 3.68 -18.86 -14.19
N LEU A 44 2.66 -18.39 -13.46
CA LEU A 44 1.45 -17.80 -14.04
C LEU A 44 1.76 -16.58 -14.91
N CYS A 45 2.68 -15.73 -14.49
CA CYS A 45 3.14 -14.58 -15.26
C CYS A 45 3.78 -15.03 -16.58
N LEU A 46 4.75 -15.93 -16.52
CA LEU A 46 5.48 -16.41 -17.70
C LEU A 46 4.61 -17.19 -18.69
N GLU A 47 3.68 -18.03 -18.19
CA GLU A 47 2.71 -18.72 -19.04
C GLU A 47 1.80 -17.72 -19.78
N HIS A 48 1.42 -16.63 -19.11
CA HIS A 48 0.63 -15.58 -19.76
C HIS A 48 1.49 -14.80 -20.76
N LEU A 49 2.72 -14.45 -20.41
CA LEU A 49 3.65 -13.77 -21.29
C LEU A 49 3.89 -14.54 -22.59
N VAL A 50 4.11 -15.86 -22.51
CA VAL A 50 4.27 -16.71 -23.70
C VAL A 50 3.02 -16.73 -24.58
N LYS A 51 1.83 -16.70 -23.97
CA LYS A 51 0.56 -16.66 -24.74
C LYS A 51 0.37 -15.38 -25.53
N ILE A 52 0.79 -14.24 -24.98
CA ILE A 52 0.59 -12.93 -25.61
C ILE A 52 1.77 -12.51 -26.48
N SER A 53 2.94 -13.14 -26.32
CA SER A 53 4.15 -12.81 -27.07
C SER A 53 4.02 -13.21 -28.53
N GLN A 54 4.27 -12.25 -29.42
CA GLN A 54 4.27 -12.44 -30.87
C GLN A 54 5.71 -12.50 -31.44
N THR A 55 6.71 -12.18 -30.62
CA THR A 55 8.13 -12.22 -30.98
C THR A 55 8.91 -13.04 -29.95
N PRO A 56 10.03 -13.67 -30.36
CA PRO A 56 10.86 -14.44 -29.45
C PRO A 56 11.42 -13.57 -28.30
N ILE A 57 11.31 -14.08 -27.08
CA ILE A 57 11.91 -13.51 -25.86
C ILE A 57 12.93 -14.52 -25.36
N GLU A 58 14.10 -14.05 -24.99
CA GLU A 58 15.12 -14.85 -24.32
C GLU A 58 14.96 -14.70 -22.81
N LEU A 59 14.78 -15.81 -22.09
CA LEU A 59 14.72 -15.83 -20.64
C LEU A 59 16.06 -16.28 -20.07
N LEU A 60 16.60 -15.48 -19.14
CA LEU A 60 17.80 -15.78 -18.38
C LEU A 60 17.37 -16.16 -16.97
N ALA A 61 17.59 -17.40 -16.56
CA ALA A 61 17.24 -17.88 -15.24
C ALA A 61 18.23 -18.94 -14.77
N TRP A 62 18.54 -18.96 -13.49
CA TRP A 62 19.27 -20.07 -12.90
C TRP A 62 18.34 -21.25 -12.62
N ASP A 63 18.89 -22.46 -12.58
CA ASP A 63 18.15 -23.68 -12.24
C ASP A 63 17.48 -23.60 -10.87
N GLY A 64 16.54 -24.49 -10.64
CA GLY A 64 15.88 -24.67 -9.36
C GLY A 64 14.86 -23.58 -9.02
N ARG A 65 14.57 -23.48 -7.72
CA ARG A 65 13.44 -22.68 -7.18
C ARG A 65 13.62 -21.17 -7.36
N MET A 66 14.82 -20.69 -7.61
CA MET A 66 15.09 -19.26 -7.86
C MET A 66 14.79 -18.83 -9.31
N GLY A 67 14.41 -19.72 -10.19
CA GLY A 67 14.07 -19.37 -11.58
C GLY A 67 13.64 -20.57 -12.42
N GLY A 68 14.53 -21.53 -12.63
CA GLY A 68 14.38 -22.62 -13.57
C GLY A 68 13.13 -23.48 -13.41
N ASP A 69 12.70 -23.75 -12.18
CA ASP A 69 11.48 -24.54 -11.91
C ASP A 69 10.19 -23.86 -12.40
N TRP A 70 10.24 -22.56 -12.65
CA TRP A 70 9.08 -21.73 -12.97
C TRP A 70 9.01 -21.25 -14.42
N ILE A 71 10.12 -21.37 -15.16
CA ILE A 71 10.12 -21.03 -16.59
C ILE A 71 9.38 -22.10 -17.39
N PRO A 72 8.71 -21.70 -18.52
CA PRO A 72 8.04 -22.65 -19.39
C PRO A 72 9.04 -23.65 -20.00
N SER A 73 8.59 -24.88 -20.26
CA SER A 73 9.44 -25.97 -20.79
C SER A 73 10.09 -25.70 -22.15
N SER A 74 9.64 -24.66 -22.85
CA SER A 74 10.26 -24.18 -24.09
C SER A 74 11.54 -23.37 -23.87
N TYR A 75 11.88 -23.05 -22.65
CA TYR A 75 13.07 -22.32 -22.27
C TYR A 75 14.00 -23.20 -21.43
N THR A 76 15.30 -22.92 -21.50
CA THR A 76 16.31 -23.57 -20.67
C THR A 76 16.95 -22.56 -19.74
N SER A 77 17.29 -23.02 -18.54
CA SER A 77 18.03 -22.21 -17.56
C SER A 77 19.44 -21.88 -18.07
N THR A 78 19.98 -20.78 -17.59
CA THR A 78 21.30 -20.26 -18.01
C THR A 78 22.43 -20.61 -17.05
N GLY A 79 22.16 -21.29 -15.95
CA GLY A 79 23.17 -21.71 -14.97
C GLY A 79 22.54 -22.35 -13.75
N ASN A 80 23.39 -22.87 -12.86
CA ASN A 80 22.96 -23.54 -11.64
C ASN A 80 22.80 -22.52 -10.50
N THR A 81 21.70 -22.64 -9.77
CA THR A 81 21.52 -21.88 -8.54
C THR A 81 22.41 -22.49 -7.43
N PRO A 82 23.16 -21.67 -6.67
CA PRO A 82 23.78 -22.13 -5.43
C PRO A 82 22.75 -22.71 -4.45
N GLU A 83 23.16 -23.65 -3.62
CA GLU A 83 22.25 -24.31 -2.66
C GLU A 83 21.63 -23.36 -1.61
N ILE A 84 22.21 -22.15 -1.44
CA ILE A 84 21.76 -21.15 -0.49
C ILE A 84 20.84 -20.15 -1.18
N THR A 85 19.58 -20.10 -0.78
CA THR A 85 18.60 -19.09 -1.23
C THR A 85 18.63 -17.90 -0.29
N SER A 86 19.40 -16.88 -0.59
CA SER A 86 19.55 -15.69 0.23
C SER A 86 19.56 -14.42 -0.64
N ALA A 87 19.52 -13.25 0.00
CA ALA A 87 19.77 -11.97 -0.65
C ALA A 87 21.09 -11.96 -1.42
N GLU A 88 22.12 -12.63 -0.90
CA GLU A 88 23.45 -12.77 -1.54
C GLU A 88 23.36 -13.49 -2.88
N VAL A 89 22.57 -14.56 -2.98
CA VAL A 89 22.37 -15.30 -4.23
C VAL A 89 21.60 -14.46 -5.24
N THR A 90 20.58 -13.72 -4.79
CA THR A 90 19.88 -12.76 -5.66
C THR A 90 20.82 -11.69 -6.18
N ALA A 91 21.67 -11.14 -5.32
CA ALA A 91 22.66 -10.15 -5.70
C ALA A 91 23.70 -10.71 -6.70
N GLU A 92 24.15 -11.95 -6.51
CA GLU A 92 25.07 -12.62 -7.41
C GLU A 92 24.44 -12.85 -8.79
N PHE A 93 23.17 -13.30 -8.83
CA PHE A 93 22.42 -13.44 -10.08
C PHE A 93 22.32 -12.11 -10.83
N VAL A 94 21.96 -11.03 -10.13
CA VAL A 94 21.82 -9.70 -10.72
C VAL A 94 23.15 -9.19 -11.26
N LYS A 95 24.25 -9.38 -10.53
CA LYS A 95 25.60 -8.95 -10.94
C LYS A 95 26.14 -9.74 -12.13
N SER A 96 25.75 -11.01 -12.25
CA SER A 96 26.25 -11.91 -13.33
C SER A 96 25.48 -11.79 -14.65
N HIS A 97 24.39 -11.04 -14.69
CA HIS A 97 23.55 -10.89 -15.88
C HIS A 97 23.34 -9.42 -16.27
N GLU A 98 23.31 -9.17 -17.57
CA GLU A 98 23.00 -7.87 -18.18
C GLU A 98 21.79 -8.03 -19.13
N PRO A 99 20.58 -8.15 -18.58
CA PRO A 99 19.36 -8.23 -19.37
C PRO A 99 18.85 -6.84 -19.77
N ASP A 100 17.89 -6.83 -20.66
CA ASP A 100 17.13 -5.62 -20.99
C ASP A 100 16.09 -5.27 -19.91
N LEU A 101 15.68 -6.27 -19.09
CA LEU A 101 14.72 -6.13 -18.00
C LEU A 101 14.90 -7.27 -16.97
N PHE A 102 14.79 -6.94 -15.67
CA PHE A 102 14.62 -7.92 -14.60
C PHE A 102 13.14 -8.12 -14.26
N LEU A 103 12.66 -9.35 -14.43
CA LEU A 103 11.35 -9.81 -13.96
C LEU A 103 11.56 -10.65 -12.70
N TYR A 104 11.07 -10.17 -11.56
CA TYR A 104 11.30 -10.88 -10.30
C TYR A 104 10.00 -11.17 -9.58
N ALA A 105 9.98 -12.24 -8.78
CA ALA A 105 8.88 -12.53 -7.85
C ALA A 105 9.38 -12.50 -6.41
N GLY A 106 8.79 -11.63 -5.61
CA GLY A 106 9.22 -11.39 -4.24
C GLY A 106 8.38 -10.37 -3.51
N GLY A 107 8.96 -9.73 -2.52
CA GLY A 107 8.44 -8.60 -1.76
C GLY A 107 9.41 -7.41 -1.82
N ASP A 108 9.18 -6.41 -0.95
CA ASP A 108 10.02 -5.19 -0.90
C ASP A 108 11.49 -5.51 -0.58
N GLY A 109 11.77 -6.45 0.35
CA GLY A 109 13.14 -6.90 0.62
C GLY A 109 13.86 -7.42 -0.62
N THR A 110 13.17 -8.23 -1.45
CA THR A 110 13.74 -8.72 -2.72
C THR A 110 14.00 -7.56 -3.70
N THR A 111 13.10 -6.58 -3.75
CA THR A 111 13.28 -5.38 -4.58
C THR A 111 14.53 -4.60 -4.15
N ARG A 112 14.70 -4.39 -2.86
CA ARG A 112 15.88 -3.72 -2.27
C ARG A 112 17.17 -4.45 -2.66
N ASP A 113 17.21 -5.77 -2.47
CA ASP A 113 18.40 -6.59 -2.76
C ASP A 113 18.79 -6.52 -4.25
N ILE A 114 17.80 -6.50 -5.15
CA ILE A 114 18.02 -6.34 -6.59
C ILE A 114 18.58 -4.95 -6.91
N VAL A 115 17.98 -3.90 -6.36
CA VAL A 115 18.39 -2.51 -6.61
C VAL A 115 19.78 -2.24 -6.07
N GLU A 116 20.10 -2.75 -4.89
CA GLU A 116 21.44 -2.66 -4.31
C GLU A 116 22.49 -3.37 -5.20
N ALA A 117 22.13 -4.55 -5.71
CA ALA A 117 23.02 -5.31 -6.59
C ALA A 117 23.19 -4.69 -7.99
N LEU A 118 22.19 -3.94 -8.47
CA LEU A 118 22.26 -3.18 -9.72
C LEU A 118 23.26 -2.02 -9.62
N GLY A 119 23.38 -1.38 -8.46
CA GLY A 119 24.18 -0.18 -8.30
C GLY A 119 23.73 0.94 -9.24
N ASP A 120 24.62 1.44 -10.07
CA ASP A 120 24.34 2.54 -11.02
C ASP A 120 23.71 2.11 -12.35
N ARG A 121 23.32 0.82 -12.48
CA ARG A 121 22.68 0.33 -13.72
C ARG A 121 21.23 0.76 -13.82
N ASP A 122 20.84 1.30 -14.96
CA ASP A 122 19.48 1.78 -15.24
C ASP A 122 18.55 0.65 -15.75
N THR A 123 18.91 -0.63 -15.52
CA THR A 123 18.11 -1.77 -15.99
C THR A 123 16.74 -1.79 -15.30
N PRO A 124 15.63 -1.76 -16.05
CA PRO A 124 14.32 -1.69 -15.47
C PRO A 124 13.89 -2.99 -14.78
N LEU A 125 13.06 -2.85 -13.74
CA LEU A 125 12.51 -3.92 -12.91
C LEU A 125 11.00 -4.02 -13.10
N VAL A 126 10.49 -5.26 -13.15
CA VAL A 126 9.06 -5.54 -12.99
C VAL A 126 8.89 -6.60 -11.91
N GLY A 127 8.17 -6.26 -10.84
CA GLY A 127 7.87 -7.16 -9.74
C GLY A 127 6.56 -7.92 -9.96
N VAL A 128 6.63 -9.25 -9.94
CA VAL A 128 5.47 -10.12 -9.80
C VAL A 128 5.13 -10.22 -8.33
N PRO A 129 3.92 -9.84 -7.90
CA PRO A 129 3.60 -9.79 -6.48
C PRO A 129 3.64 -11.19 -5.86
N GLY A 130 4.65 -11.48 -5.06
CA GLY A 130 4.90 -12.77 -4.40
C GLY A 130 4.96 -12.69 -2.88
N GLY A 131 5.26 -11.51 -2.33
CA GLY A 131 5.36 -11.26 -0.90
C GLY A 131 4.04 -10.89 -0.22
N VAL A 132 4.12 -10.59 1.08
CA VAL A 132 3.04 -10.00 1.90
C VAL A 132 3.19 -8.49 2.06
N LYS A 133 4.38 -7.95 1.77
CA LYS A 133 4.73 -6.54 1.85
C LYS A 133 5.21 -6.10 0.48
N MET A 134 4.50 -5.17 -0.16
CA MET A 134 4.76 -4.72 -1.53
C MET A 134 4.38 -3.25 -1.64
N HIS A 135 5.27 -2.39 -1.14
CA HIS A 135 5.10 -0.93 -1.12
C HIS A 135 5.87 -0.24 -2.24
N SER A 136 6.86 -0.92 -2.82
CA SER A 136 7.67 -0.41 -3.92
C SER A 136 6.85 -0.26 -5.20
N GLY A 137 7.08 0.82 -5.94
CA GLY A 137 6.28 1.16 -7.12
C GLY A 137 6.55 0.32 -8.38
N CYS A 138 7.52 -0.61 -8.34
CA CYS A 138 7.85 -1.51 -9.45
C CYS A 138 6.99 -2.80 -9.50
N PHE A 139 6.12 -3.04 -8.50
CA PHE A 139 5.24 -4.20 -8.54
C PHE A 139 4.06 -3.99 -9.48
N ALA A 140 3.87 -4.97 -10.36
CA ALA A 140 2.60 -5.12 -11.05
C ALA A 140 1.53 -5.64 -10.07
N THR A 141 0.29 -5.50 -10.43
CA THR A 141 -0.85 -5.78 -9.56
C THR A 141 -1.17 -7.27 -9.46
N THR A 142 -1.02 -7.95 -10.59
CA THR A 142 -1.23 -9.40 -10.69
C THR A 142 -0.11 -10.00 -11.54
N PRO A 143 0.10 -11.33 -11.49
CA PRO A 143 1.01 -12.01 -12.42
C PRO A 143 0.70 -11.75 -13.90
N LYS A 144 -0.57 -11.69 -14.26
CA LYS A 144 -0.99 -11.37 -15.64
C LYS A 144 -0.65 -9.95 -16.03
N ALA A 145 -0.92 -8.99 -15.14
CA ALA A 145 -0.56 -7.59 -15.39
C ALA A 145 0.97 -7.42 -15.52
N ALA A 146 1.78 -8.15 -14.75
CA ALA A 146 3.23 -8.17 -14.93
C ALA A 146 3.63 -8.61 -16.34
N ALA A 147 3.01 -9.69 -16.84
CA ALA A 147 3.26 -10.17 -18.20
C ALA A 147 2.88 -9.14 -19.27
N GLU A 148 1.75 -8.46 -19.12
CA GLU A 148 1.30 -7.41 -20.03
C GLU A 148 2.23 -6.19 -20.01
N VAL A 149 2.70 -5.78 -18.83
CA VAL A 149 3.70 -4.71 -18.70
C VAL A 149 5.00 -5.10 -19.40
N VAL A 150 5.50 -6.32 -19.16
CA VAL A 150 6.71 -6.84 -19.83
C VAL A 150 6.50 -6.87 -21.33
N TRP A 151 5.38 -7.38 -21.84
CA TRP A 151 5.11 -7.45 -23.27
C TRP A 151 5.03 -6.06 -23.91
N SER A 152 4.33 -5.13 -23.28
CA SER A 152 4.23 -3.74 -23.76
C SER A 152 5.60 -3.04 -23.75
N PHE A 153 6.49 -3.40 -22.83
CA PHE A 153 7.87 -2.92 -22.85
C PHE A 153 8.66 -3.54 -24.01
N VAL A 154 8.49 -4.86 -24.27
CA VAL A 154 9.11 -5.57 -25.41
C VAL A 154 8.72 -4.96 -26.75
N THR A 155 7.45 -4.54 -26.89
CA THR A 155 6.92 -3.93 -28.12
C THR A 155 7.24 -2.43 -28.25
N GLY A 156 7.82 -1.82 -27.22
CA GLY A 156 8.18 -0.39 -27.23
C GLY A 156 7.01 0.54 -26.90
N ASP A 157 5.89 0.01 -26.42
CA ASP A 157 4.72 0.81 -26.06
C ASP A 157 4.86 1.48 -24.69
N LEU A 158 5.86 1.09 -23.89
CA LEU A 158 6.15 1.65 -22.59
C LEU A 158 7.49 2.35 -22.54
N MET A 159 7.52 3.44 -21.80
CA MET A 159 8.76 4.12 -21.43
C MET A 159 9.22 3.65 -20.05
N VAL A 160 10.50 3.84 -19.77
CA VAL A 160 11.06 3.60 -18.44
C VAL A 160 10.91 4.85 -17.59
N ALA A 161 10.41 4.70 -16.37
CA ALA A 161 10.28 5.77 -15.39
C ALA A 161 10.93 5.37 -14.06
N ARG A 162 11.35 6.35 -13.28
CA ARG A 162 11.83 6.14 -11.92
C ARG A 162 10.66 5.89 -10.98
N THR A 163 10.87 4.99 -10.02
CA THR A 163 9.91 4.67 -8.96
C THR A 163 10.60 4.47 -7.63
N GLU A 164 9.88 4.69 -6.55
CA GLU A 164 10.39 4.53 -5.20
C GLU A 164 10.53 3.05 -4.82
N VAL A 165 11.64 2.71 -4.17
CA VAL A 165 11.87 1.41 -3.53
C VAL A 165 11.66 1.58 -2.03
N MET A 166 10.66 0.89 -1.52
CA MET A 166 10.20 0.99 -0.15
C MET A 166 10.43 -0.34 0.57
N ASP A 167 10.78 -0.30 1.83
CA ASP A 167 10.77 -1.51 2.67
C ASP A 167 10.49 -1.12 4.13
N LEU A 168 10.17 -2.11 4.95
CA LEU A 168 9.99 -1.92 6.39
C LEU A 168 11.33 -1.62 7.07
N ASP A 169 11.30 -0.64 7.95
CA ASP A 169 12.39 -0.38 8.87
C ASP A 169 12.36 -1.47 9.98
N GLU A 170 13.23 -2.48 9.83
CA GLU A 170 13.27 -3.64 10.74
C GLU A 170 13.58 -3.26 12.19
N GLU A 171 14.42 -2.23 12.41
CA GLU A 171 14.76 -1.78 13.77
C GLU A 171 13.53 -1.20 14.51
N VAL A 172 12.67 -0.52 13.76
CA VAL A 172 11.43 0.06 14.28
C VAL A 172 10.35 -1.01 14.42
N TYR A 173 10.30 -1.95 13.48
CA TYR A 173 9.38 -3.09 13.52
C TYR A 173 9.60 -4.00 14.72
N LEU A 174 10.85 -4.27 15.10
CA LEU A 174 11.21 -5.06 16.29
C LEU A 174 10.76 -4.38 17.60
N LYS A 175 10.55 -3.04 17.57
CA LYS A 175 10.01 -2.26 18.69
C LYS A 175 8.47 -2.18 18.68
N GLY A 176 7.81 -2.93 17.79
CA GLY A 176 6.34 -2.93 17.65
C GLY A 176 5.76 -1.76 16.87
N GLU A 177 6.59 -0.96 16.22
CA GLU A 177 6.18 0.16 15.37
C GLU A 177 6.27 -0.23 13.89
N TRP A 178 5.30 0.19 13.09
CA TRP A 178 5.29 -0.04 11.65
C TRP A 178 5.77 1.22 10.92
N LYS A 179 6.97 1.18 10.36
CA LYS A 179 7.53 2.30 9.61
C LYS A 179 8.08 1.81 8.28
N VAL A 180 7.50 2.28 7.20
CA VAL A 180 8.03 2.07 5.85
C VAL A 180 9.08 3.14 5.57
N ARG A 181 10.23 2.74 5.05
CA ARG A 181 11.36 3.62 4.72
C ARG A 181 11.64 3.52 3.22
N MET A 182 11.95 4.65 2.61
CA MET A 182 12.49 4.69 1.25
C MET A 182 13.96 4.30 1.29
N TYR A 183 14.32 3.28 0.53
CA TYR A 183 15.70 2.77 0.42
C TYR A 183 16.41 3.26 -0.83
N GLY A 184 15.68 3.68 -1.85
CA GLY A 184 16.26 4.17 -3.10
C GLY A 184 15.22 4.33 -4.19
N GLU A 185 15.69 4.45 -5.41
CA GLU A 185 14.89 4.51 -6.63
C GLU A 185 15.25 3.34 -7.54
N ALA A 186 14.29 2.89 -8.33
CA ALA A 186 14.46 1.90 -9.38
C ALA A 186 13.86 2.41 -10.69
N PHE A 187 14.28 1.84 -11.79
CA PHE A 187 13.63 2.03 -13.08
C PHE A 187 12.57 0.95 -13.29
N THR A 188 11.41 1.32 -13.80
CA THR A 188 10.34 0.39 -14.15
C THR A 188 9.65 0.83 -15.43
N PRO A 189 9.17 -0.10 -16.29
CA PRO A 189 8.30 0.26 -17.39
C PRO A 189 7.03 0.93 -16.87
N ALA A 190 6.69 2.09 -17.39
CA ALA A 190 5.53 2.86 -17.00
C ALA A 190 4.73 3.35 -18.20
N SER A 191 3.41 3.26 -18.09
CA SER A 191 2.48 3.86 -19.04
C SER A 191 1.39 4.62 -18.31
N PRO A 192 1.08 5.84 -18.73
CA PRO A 192 -0.09 6.56 -18.23
C PRO A 192 -1.40 5.79 -18.44
N ARG A 193 -1.48 5.00 -19.51
CA ARG A 193 -2.67 4.23 -19.90
C ARG A 193 -2.85 2.97 -19.05
N TRP A 194 -1.76 2.27 -18.75
CA TRP A 194 -1.77 1.06 -17.90
C TRP A 194 -1.85 1.38 -16.42
N MET A 195 -1.32 2.52 -16.01
CA MET A 195 -1.51 3.03 -14.66
C MET A 195 -2.98 3.37 -14.36
N GLN A 196 -3.80 3.68 -15.36
CA GLN A 196 -5.24 3.90 -15.18
C GLN A 196 -6.07 2.59 -15.19
N GLY A 197 -5.84 1.68 -16.10
CA GLY A 197 -6.60 0.42 -16.19
C GLY A 197 -6.18 -0.64 -15.15
N ALA A 198 -4.89 -0.74 -14.84
CA ALA A 198 -4.39 -1.54 -13.72
C ALA A 198 -4.83 -0.94 -12.37
N LYS A 199 -4.94 0.38 -12.26
CA LYS A 199 -5.50 1.06 -11.08
C LYS A 199 -6.92 0.57 -10.73
N GLU A 200 -7.81 0.35 -11.67
CA GLU A 200 -9.20 -0.02 -11.36
C GLU A 200 -9.33 -1.43 -10.75
N GLN A 201 -8.53 -2.38 -11.17
CA GLN A 201 -8.59 -3.76 -10.66
C GLN A 201 -7.79 -3.96 -9.37
N VAL A 202 -6.62 -3.31 -9.23
CA VAL A 202 -5.83 -3.23 -7.99
C VAL A 202 -6.53 -2.39 -6.94
N GLN A 203 -7.22 -1.34 -7.37
CA GLN A 203 -7.98 -0.49 -6.48
C GLN A 203 -9.04 -1.26 -5.70
N ARG A 204 -9.69 -2.28 -6.23
CA ARG A 204 -10.75 -3.01 -5.51
C ARG A 204 -10.20 -4.01 -4.48
N GLU A 205 -9.25 -4.84 -4.85
CA GLU A 205 -8.64 -5.83 -3.93
C GLU A 205 -7.74 -5.16 -2.89
N SER A 206 -6.99 -4.12 -3.27
CA SER A 206 -6.14 -3.31 -2.38
C SER A 206 -6.95 -2.32 -1.53
N GLU A 207 -8.13 -1.91 -1.95
CA GLU A 207 -8.98 -0.99 -1.20
C GLU A 207 -9.64 -1.66 -0.01
N GLU A 208 -10.10 -2.91 -0.13
CA GLU A 208 -10.60 -3.71 0.99
C GLU A 208 -9.49 -3.99 2.02
N GLU A 209 -8.32 -4.47 1.59
CA GLU A 209 -7.17 -4.70 2.47
C GLU A 209 -6.71 -3.40 3.16
N THR A 210 -6.73 -2.29 2.45
CA THR A 210 -6.38 -0.98 3.01
C THR A 210 -7.38 -0.52 4.06
N LEU A 211 -8.67 -0.71 3.80
CA LEU A 211 -9.74 -0.38 4.75
C LEU A 211 -9.65 -1.24 6.00
N GLU A 212 -9.39 -2.54 5.86
CA GLU A 212 -9.14 -3.45 6.98
C GLU A 212 -7.94 -3.02 7.81
N ALA A 213 -6.84 -2.65 7.15
CA ALA A 213 -5.62 -2.16 7.80
C ALA A 213 -5.84 -0.86 8.58
N MET A 214 -6.54 0.12 7.97
CA MET A 214 -6.89 1.37 8.65
C MET A 214 -7.86 1.14 9.81
N SER A 215 -8.87 0.27 9.62
CA SER A 215 -9.83 -0.08 10.67
C SER A 215 -9.15 -0.76 11.85
N SER A 216 -8.26 -1.71 11.59
CA SER A 216 -7.47 -2.39 12.63
C SER A 216 -6.59 -1.39 13.40
N HIS A 217 -5.98 -0.41 12.69
CA HIS A 217 -5.22 0.62 13.38
C HIS A 217 -6.08 1.48 14.31
N VAL A 218 -7.26 1.91 13.85
CA VAL A 218 -8.18 2.70 14.69
C VAL A 218 -8.71 1.87 15.86
N GLY A 219 -9.04 0.59 15.64
CA GLY A 219 -9.42 -0.33 16.70
C GLY A 219 -8.34 -0.46 17.78
N ASN A 220 -7.09 -0.67 17.38
CA ASN A 220 -5.97 -0.75 18.31
C ASN A 220 -5.75 0.58 19.08
N LEU A 221 -5.95 1.74 18.42
CA LEU A 221 -5.86 3.03 19.12
C LEU A 221 -6.90 3.15 20.27
N VAL A 222 -8.10 2.63 20.07
CA VAL A 222 -9.15 2.60 21.10
C VAL A 222 -8.78 1.63 22.22
N GLU A 223 -8.31 0.43 21.89
CA GLU A 223 -7.90 -0.59 22.87
C GLU A 223 -6.72 -0.13 23.72
N GLU A 224 -5.71 0.50 23.09
CA GLU A 224 -4.53 1.04 23.76
C GLU A 224 -4.82 2.28 24.59
N ASN A 225 -5.90 3.01 24.27
CA ASN A 225 -6.29 4.26 24.93
C ASN A 225 -7.80 4.27 25.27
N PRO A 226 -8.23 3.64 26.34
CA PRO A 226 -9.67 3.53 26.68
C PRO A 226 -10.37 4.89 26.84
N GLU A 227 -9.65 5.92 27.28
CA GLU A 227 -10.16 7.31 27.44
C GLU A 227 -10.26 8.08 26.11
N LEU A 228 -9.81 7.50 24.98
CA LEU A 228 -9.84 8.18 23.68
C LEU A 228 -11.28 8.27 23.17
N MET A 229 -11.74 9.48 22.91
CA MET A 229 -12.98 9.74 22.20
C MET A 229 -12.72 9.84 20.70
N ILE A 230 -13.36 9.00 19.90
CA ILE A 230 -13.29 9.09 18.44
C ILE A 230 -14.57 9.67 17.90
N ILE A 231 -14.45 10.74 17.13
CA ILE A 231 -15.53 11.35 16.38
C ILE A 231 -15.40 10.85 14.92
N TRP A 232 -16.37 10.06 14.48
CA TRP A 232 -16.44 9.52 13.13
C TRP A 232 -17.21 10.48 12.23
N GLY A 233 -16.55 11.06 11.25
CA GLY A 233 -17.17 11.88 10.23
C GLY A 233 -18.02 11.08 9.23
N SER A 234 -18.66 11.80 8.33
CA SER A 234 -19.46 11.22 7.25
C SER A 234 -18.61 10.67 6.11
N GLY A 235 -19.20 9.82 5.28
CA GLY A 235 -18.63 9.33 4.04
C GLY A 235 -18.45 7.82 3.96
N GLY A 236 -18.38 7.31 2.72
CA GLY A 236 -18.35 5.87 2.44
C GLY A 236 -17.18 5.13 3.05
N THR A 237 -15.98 5.74 3.04
CA THR A 237 -14.77 5.15 3.63
C THR A 237 -14.93 4.92 5.14
N LEU A 238 -15.37 5.95 5.87
CA LEU A 238 -15.58 5.87 7.33
C LEU A 238 -16.71 4.91 7.68
N ARG A 239 -17.80 4.88 6.89
CA ARG A 239 -18.87 3.91 7.04
C ARG A 239 -18.38 2.46 6.90
N GLN A 240 -17.52 2.18 5.92
CA GLN A 240 -16.94 0.84 5.75
C GLN A 240 -16.02 0.47 6.92
N MET A 241 -15.19 1.41 7.38
CA MET A 241 -14.35 1.20 8.56
C MET A 241 -15.17 0.92 9.82
N CYS A 242 -16.24 1.69 10.07
CA CYS A 242 -17.18 1.41 11.16
C CYS A 242 -17.74 -0.02 11.08
N LYS A 243 -18.19 -0.44 9.88
CA LYS A 243 -18.71 -1.79 9.65
C LYS A 243 -17.68 -2.88 9.96
N LEU A 244 -16.42 -2.69 9.56
CA LEU A 244 -15.32 -3.62 9.84
C LEU A 244 -15.01 -3.72 11.34
N LEU A 245 -15.25 -2.65 12.10
CA LEU A 245 -15.14 -2.62 13.57
C LEU A 245 -16.43 -3.10 14.29
N GLY A 246 -17.43 -3.58 13.55
CA GLY A 246 -18.68 -4.08 14.11
C GLY A 246 -19.71 -3.01 14.48
N TYR A 247 -19.54 -1.77 13.99
CA TYR A 247 -20.48 -0.69 14.23
C TYR A 247 -21.37 -0.40 13.02
N GLU A 248 -22.65 -0.13 13.27
CA GLU A 248 -23.55 0.35 12.23
C GLU A 248 -23.46 1.87 12.11
N SER A 249 -23.34 2.37 10.88
CA SER A 249 -23.31 3.79 10.59
C SER A 249 -24.00 4.12 9.25
N THR A 250 -24.48 5.33 9.11
CA THR A 250 -25.07 5.85 7.86
C THR A 250 -24.03 6.61 7.05
N LEU A 251 -24.32 6.92 5.78
CA LEU A 251 -23.39 7.58 4.88
C LEU A 251 -23.09 9.04 5.31
N LEU A 252 -24.07 9.73 5.88
CA LEU A 252 -24.00 11.16 6.19
C LEU A 252 -24.02 11.47 7.70
N GLY A 253 -24.18 10.46 8.55
CA GLY A 253 -24.20 10.62 10.00
C GLY A 253 -22.82 10.91 10.58
N ILE A 254 -22.82 11.62 11.71
CA ILE A 254 -21.65 11.83 12.56
C ILE A 254 -21.86 11.02 13.84
N TYR A 255 -20.82 10.34 14.29
CA TYR A 255 -20.89 9.39 15.40
C TYR A 255 -19.77 9.68 16.40
N ILE A 256 -20.04 9.42 17.70
CA ILE A 256 -19.01 9.45 18.73
C ILE A 256 -18.87 8.06 19.33
N GLN A 257 -17.65 7.55 19.33
CA GLN A 257 -17.24 6.32 20.00
C GLN A 257 -16.44 6.68 21.25
N HIS A 258 -16.91 6.27 22.41
CA HIS A 258 -16.21 6.48 23.67
C HIS A 258 -16.63 5.42 24.69
N ASN A 259 -15.67 4.88 25.46
CA ASN A 259 -15.90 3.85 26.50
C ASN A 259 -16.74 2.65 26.01
N GLY A 260 -16.50 2.18 24.77
CA GLY A 260 -17.25 1.06 24.19
C GLY A 260 -18.67 1.40 23.73
N VAL A 261 -19.11 2.65 23.90
CA VAL A 261 -20.42 3.12 23.47
C VAL A 261 -20.32 3.90 22.17
N MET A 262 -21.23 3.63 21.24
CA MET A 262 -21.39 4.39 20.00
C MET A 262 -22.64 5.26 20.05
N HIS A 263 -22.44 6.57 20.15
CA HIS A 263 -23.51 7.57 20.01
C HIS A 263 -23.77 7.81 18.54
N LYS A 264 -25.02 7.63 18.10
CA LYS A 264 -25.35 7.53 16.68
C LYS A 264 -26.01 8.78 16.14
N ASP A 265 -25.62 9.15 14.92
CA ASP A 265 -26.28 10.15 14.07
C ASP A 265 -26.54 11.50 14.78
N LEU A 266 -25.45 12.05 15.31
CA LEU A 266 -25.47 13.26 16.11
C LEU A 266 -25.57 14.52 15.25
N ASN A 267 -26.43 15.44 15.66
CA ASN A 267 -26.44 16.81 15.18
C ASN A 267 -25.43 17.68 15.95
N GLU A 268 -25.28 18.94 15.58
CA GLU A 268 -24.36 19.89 16.23
C GLU A 268 -24.55 19.95 17.75
N GLN A 269 -25.78 20.08 18.24
CA GLN A 269 -26.06 20.17 19.65
C GLN A 269 -25.67 18.91 20.41
N GLY A 270 -26.03 17.73 19.89
CA GLY A 270 -25.64 16.44 20.47
C GLY A 270 -24.13 16.23 20.49
N LEU A 271 -23.40 16.70 19.45
CA LEU A 271 -21.95 16.69 19.45
C LEU A 271 -21.37 17.57 20.56
N LEU A 272 -21.84 18.82 20.68
CA LEU A 272 -21.36 19.75 21.70
C LEU A 272 -21.64 19.24 23.12
N GLU A 273 -22.83 18.68 23.37
CA GLU A 273 -23.22 18.14 24.69
C GLU A 273 -22.26 17.00 25.12
N ILE A 274 -21.88 16.12 24.23
CA ILE A 274 -21.00 14.98 24.57
C ILE A 274 -19.54 15.43 24.63
N ILE A 275 -19.08 16.22 23.66
CA ILE A 275 -17.66 16.60 23.50
C ILE A 275 -17.23 17.53 24.64
N SER A 276 -18.08 18.49 25.07
CA SER A 276 -17.79 19.44 26.14
C SER A 276 -17.64 18.79 27.54
N GLN A 277 -18.27 17.65 27.74
CA GLN A 277 -18.17 16.88 29.00
C GLN A 277 -16.91 16.01 29.04
N HIS A 278 -16.23 15.81 27.90
CA HIS A 278 -15.05 14.95 27.80
C HIS A 278 -13.74 15.73 27.92
N GLN A 279 -12.98 15.46 28.97
CA GLN A 279 -11.70 16.13 29.25
C GLN A 279 -10.47 15.35 28.68
N GLY A 280 -10.68 14.13 28.17
CA GLY A 280 -9.64 13.28 27.61
C GLY A 280 -9.27 13.65 26.17
N ARG A 281 -8.45 12.81 25.56
CA ARG A 281 -8.04 12.96 24.16
C ARG A 281 -9.23 12.75 23.22
N LYS A 282 -9.33 13.62 22.23
CA LYS A 282 -10.32 13.56 21.14
C LYS A 282 -9.61 13.30 19.83
N LEU A 283 -10.25 12.57 18.91
CA LEU A 283 -9.73 12.34 17.56
C LEU A 283 -10.89 12.41 16.56
N LEU A 284 -10.84 13.37 15.65
CA LEU A 284 -11.81 13.53 14.59
C LEU A 284 -11.30 12.86 13.33
N LEU A 285 -12.01 11.82 12.88
CA LEU A 285 -11.73 11.11 11.63
C LEU A 285 -12.57 11.68 10.50
N LEU A 286 -11.93 12.17 9.45
CA LEU A 286 -12.57 12.75 8.28
C LEU A 286 -12.05 12.11 7.00
N SER A 287 -12.93 11.88 6.03
CA SER A 287 -12.52 11.38 4.70
C SER A 287 -12.84 12.43 3.62
N PRO A 288 -11.89 12.75 2.72
CA PRO A 288 -12.16 13.67 1.62
C PRO A 288 -13.38 13.23 0.81
N MET A 289 -14.28 14.16 0.54
CA MET A 289 -15.52 13.92 -0.17
C MET A 289 -15.54 14.56 -1.54
N GLY A 290 -16.12 13.84 -2.51
CA GLY A 290 -16.25 14.27 -3.89
C GLY A 290 -14.90 14.41 -4.63
N GLY A 291 -14.96 14.66 -5.91
CA GLY A 291 -13.78 14.88 -6.76
C GLY A 291 -13.00 16.17 -6.46
N GLN A 292 -13.55 17.07 -5.62
CA GLN A 292 -12.92 18.34 -5.23
C GLN A 292 -12.12 18.26 -3.93
N GLY A 293 -12.16 17.13 -3.20
CA GLY A 293 -11.34 16.90 -2.02
C GLY A 293 -11.76 17.64 -0.75
N PHE A 294 -13.04 18.01 -0.60
CA PHE A 294 -13.50 18.64 0.63
C PHE A 294 -13.38 17.69 1.83
N LEU A 295 -12.66 18.11 2.85
CA LEU A 295 -12.56 17.41 4.12
C LEU A 295 -13.61 17.91 5.12
N ILE A 296 -13.90 19.21 5.12
CA ILE A 296 -14.91 19.88 5.92
C ILE A 296 -15.78 20.75 5.01
N GLY A 297 -17.09 20.84 5.33
CA GLY A 297 -18.03 21.73 4.67
C GLY A 297 -18.90 21.09 3.59
N ARG A 298 -18.66 19.84 3.25
CA ARG A 298 -19.47 19.09 2.30
C ARG A 298 -19.93 17.78 2.94
N GLY A 299 -21.25 17.66 3.20
CA GLY A 299 -21.87 16.46 3.77
C GLY A 299 -21.56 16.20 5.26
N ASN A 300 -20.97 17.17 5.95
CA ASN A 300 -20.63 17.10 7.38
C ASN A 300 -20.82 18.45 8.10
N LEU A 301 -21.88 19.17 7.76
CA LEU A 301 -22.20 20.51 8.31
C LEU A 301 -22.48 20.48 9.82
N GLN A 302 -22.73 19.31 10.41
CA GLN A 302 -22.84 19.11 11.85
C GLN A 302 -21.52 19.43 12.58
N LEU A 303 -20.40 19.36 11.87
CA LEU A 303 -19.08 19.80 12.34
C LEU A 303 -18.94 21.31 12.17
N SER A 304 -19.78 22.05 12.90
CA SER A 304 -19.76 23.52 12.91
C SER A 304 -18.43 24.06 13.47
N PRO A 305 -18.14 25.36 13.28
CA PRO A 305 -16.98 26.00 13.89
C PRO A 305 -16.88 25.78 15.41
N SER A 306 -18.02 25.83 16.11
CA SER A 306 -18.08 25.57 17.55
C SER A 306 -17.66 24.15 17.90
N VAL A 307 -18.13 23.14 17.16
CA VAL A 307 -17.77 21.74 17.33
C VAL A 307 -16.29 21.54 17.04
N LEU A 308 -15.77 22.12 15.96
CA LEU A 308 -14.37 21.98 15.55
C LEU A 308 -13.41 22.61 16.57
N ARG A 309 -13.76 23.78 17.15
CA ARG A 309 -12.99 24.39 18.24
C ARG A 309 -12.99 23.54 19.51
N GLU A 310 -14.13 22.96 19.85
CA GLU A 310 -14.25 22.08 21.03
C GLU A 310 -13.44 20.77 20.87
N ILE A 311 -13.33 20.25 19.64
CA ILE A 311 -12.49 19.11 19.33
C ILE A 311 -11.00 19.50 19.33
N GLY A 312 -10.67 20.66 18.78
CA GLY A 312 -9.32 21.13 18.47
C GLY A 312 -8.87 20.69 17.08
N ILE A 313 -8.41 21.65 16.29
CA ILE A 313 -7.99 21.40 14.90
C ILE A 313 -6.76 20.48 14.80
N GLU A 314 -5.94 20.39 15.85
CA GLU A 314 -4.81 19.48 15.96
C GLU A 314 -5.23 18.01 16.06
N ASN A 315 -6.47 17.75 16.44
CA ASN A 315 -7.03 16.42 16.62
C ASN A 315 -7.73 15.89 15.35
N ILE A 316 -7.57 16.56 14.21
CA ILE A 316 -8.11 16.13 12.94
C ILE A 316 -7.14 15.14 12.29
N LEU A 317 -7.64 13.95 11.97
CA LEU A 317 -6.97 12.94 11.17
C LEU A 317 -7.79 12.61 9.93
N GLY A 318 -7.25 12.90 8.77
CA GLY A 318 -7.86 12.49 7.52
C GLY A 318 -7.73 10.98 7.31
N ILE A 319 -8.71 10.39 6.65
CA ILE A 319 -8.74 8.96 6.27
C ILE A 319 -8.95 8.88 4.77
N ALA A 320 -8.00 8.31 4.06
CA ALA A 320 -8.14 8.15 2.63
C ALA A 320 -7.37 6.93 2.13
N THR A 321 -8.04 6.13 1.30
CA THR A 321 -7.35 5.04 0.59
C THR A 321 -6.33 5.61 -0.41
N PRO A 322 -5.24 4.89 -0.73
CA PRO A 322 -4.30 5.31 -1.76
C PRO A 322 -4.98 5.65 -3.09
N ALA A 323 -6.04 4.92 -3.44
CA ALA A 323 -6.84 5.17 -4.62
C ALA A 323 -7.48 6.57 -4.63
N LYS A 324 -8.06 6.99 -3.51
CA LYS A 324 -8.59 8.36 -3.36
C LYS A 324 -7.51 9.43 -3.48
N LEU A 325 -6.31 9.15 -2.95
CA LEU A 325 -5.21 10.11 -2.95
C LEU A 325 -4.57 10.30 -4.33
N LEU A 326 -4.77 9.39 -5.27
CA LEU A 326 -4.24 9.54 -6.64
C LEU A 326 -4.89 10.69 -7.41
N GLY A 327 -6.14 11.00 -7.11
CA GLY A 327 -6.88 12.12 -7.72
C GLY A 327 -6.86 13.41 -6.91
N LEU A 328 -6.14 13.43 -5.76
CA LEU A 328 -6.15 14.52 -4.81
C LEU A 328 -4.75 15.09 -4.61
N SER A 329 -4.52 16.32 -5.07
CA SER A 329 -3.29 17.07 -4.80
C SER A 329 -3.39 17.86 -3.48
N GLU A 330 -4.60 18.20 -3.07
CA GLU A 330 -4.87 19.01 -1.87
C GLU A 330 -6.25 18.70 -1.30
N VAL A 331 -6.47 19.05 -0.03
CA VAL A 331 -7.79 18.99 0.62
C VAL A 331 -8.34 20.38 0.84
N ARG A 332 -9.66 20.52 0.77
CA ARG A 332 -10.38 21.78 0.92
C ARG A 332 -11.13 21.82 2.25
N ILE A 333 -11.17 23.01 2.83
CA ILE A 333 -11.83 23.32 4.09
C ILE A 333 -12.80 24.46 3.86
N ASP A 334 -14.03 24.29 4.31
CA ASP A 334 -15.09 25.29 4.30
C ASP A 334 -15.94 25.09 5.56
N THR A 335 -15.51 25.67 6.69
CA THR A 335 -16.23 25.56 7.96
C THR A 335 -17.43 26.50 8.04
N GLY A 336 -17.52 27.45 7.11
CA GLY A 336 -18.46 28.55 7.13
C GLY A 336 -18.02 29.73 8.00
N GLU A 337 -16.82 29.69 8.59
CA GLU A 337 -16.20 30.77 9.34
C GLU A 337 -14.77 31.02 8.84
N GLU A 338 -14.55 32.19 8.25
CA GLU A 338 -13.31 32.55 7.56
C GLU A 338 -12.09 32.49 8.49
N GLU A 339 -12.23 32.90 9.75
CA GLU A 339 -11.14 32.90 10.73
C GLU A 339 -10.67 31.48 11.02
N LEU A 340 -11.56 30.52 11.21
CA LEU A 340 -11.23 29.13 11.45
C LEU A 340 -10.67 28.46 10.18
N ASP A 341 -11.20 28.81 9.01
CA ASP A 341 -10.66 28.32 7.72
C ASP A 341 -9.22 28.76 7.54
N LEU A 342 -8.91 30.03 7.84
CA LEU A 342 -7.54 30.55 7.80
C LEU A 342 -6.62 29.84 8.81
N GLU A 343 -7.09 29.62 10.04
CA GLU A 343 -6.33 28.90 11.07
C GLU A 343 -5.95 27.48 10.62
N ILE A 344 -6.90 26.76 10.00
CA ILE A 344 -6.63 25.41 9.47
C ILE A 344 -5.69 25.47 8.24
N ARG A 345 -5.84 26.46 7.35
CA ARG A 345 -5.00 26.68 6.17
C ARG A 345 -3.56 27.05 6.55
N ASP A 346 -3.36 27.81 7.62
CA ASP A 346 -2.03 28.19 8.11
C ASP A 346 -1.20 26.99 8.57
N ARG A 347 -1.83 25.85 8.86
CA ARG A 347 -1.11 24.58 9.10
C ARG A 347 -0.48 24.03 7.83
N LYS A 348 -0.88 24.48 6.64
CA LYS A 348 -0.39 24.11 5.30
C LYS A 348 -0.59 22.63 4.94
N TYR A 349 -0.52 21.73 5.91
CA TYR A 349 -0.61 20.29 5.71
C TYR A 349 -1.46 19.62 6.78
N LEU A 350 -2.24 18.61 6.37
CA LEU A 350 -2.94 17.70 7.27
C LEU A 350 -2.41 16.28 7.11
N LYS A 351 -2.51 15.50 8.18
CA LYS A 351 -2.17 14.08 8.16
C LYS A 351 -3.36 13.26 7.66
N LEU A 352 -3.10 12.30 6.81
CA LEU A 352 -4.06 11.33 6.31
C LEU A 352 -3.56 9.93 6.61
N LEU A 353 -4.37 9.13 7.28
CA LEU A 353 -4.15 7.69 7.42
C LEU A 353 -4.51 7.01 6.10
N GLN A 354 -3.62 6.18 5.58
CA GLN A 354 -3.80 5.48 4.31
C GLN A 354 -3.51 3.97 4.39
N GLY A 355 -3.26 3.46 5.59
CA GLY A 355 -2.98 2.04 5.88
C GLY A 355 -2.76 1.82 7.36
N TYR A 356 -2.36 0.61 7.75
CA TYR A 356 -2.05 0.32 9.16
C TYR A 356 -0.85 1.14 9.62
N ARG A 357 -1.08 2.10 10.55
CA ARG A 357 -0.06 3.05 11.07
C ARG A 357 0.66 3.87 9.99
N THR A 358 0.17 3.86 8.75
CA THR A 358 0.80 4.57 7.65
C THR A 358 0.06 5.88 7.39
N THR A 359 0.74 7.00 7.56
CA THR A 359 0.18 8.32 7.31
C THR A 359 0.91 9.02 6.17
N ARG A 360 0.18 9.83 5.42
CA ARG A 360 0.71 10.77 4.42
C ARG A 360 0.31 12.18 4.85
N VAL A 361 1.13 13.16 4.52
CA VAL A 361 0.74 14.57 4.61
C VAL A 361 0.19 15.03 3.26
N ILE A 362 -0.91 15.77 3.32
CA ILE A 362 -1.52 16.39 2.15
C ILE A 362 -1.63 17.90 2.36
N ARG A 363 -1.47 18.65 1.28
CA ARG A 363 -1.59 20.09 1.31
C ARG A 363 -3.03 20.53 1.57
N VAL A 364 -3.23 21.57 2.35
CA VAL A 364 -4.52 22.25 2.47
C VAL A 364 -4.58 23.35 1.40
N ALA A 365 -5.69 23.40 0.65
CA ALA A 365 -5.90 24.41 -0.37
C ALA A 365 -5.90 25.81 0.24
N THR A 366 -5.37 26.77 -0.50
CA THR A 366 -5.25 28.17 -0.06
C THR A 366 -6.36 29.08 -0.61
N ASP A 367 -7.18 28.55 -1.53
CA ASP A 367 -8.32 29.24 -2.17
C ASP A 367 -9.67 28.84 -1.57
#